data_397de21fd3227a9cbf899ed07d7f5f68
#
_entry.id   397de21fd3227a9cbf899ed07d7f5f68
#
_cell.length_a   1.000
_cell.length_b   1.000
_cell.length_c   1.000
_cell.angle_alpha   90.00
_cell.angle_beta   90.00
_cell.angle_gamma   90.00
#
_symmetry.space_group_name_H-M   'P 1'
#
loop_
_entity.id
_entity.type
_entity.pdbx_description
1 polymer ?
#
loop_
_entity_poly.entity_id
_entity_poly.type
_entity_poly.pdbx_seq_one_letter_code
_entity_poly.pdbx_strand_id
1 'polypeptide(L)'
;MHLKKILNLCLFGLTTELSIVPLAFANDVYAEGPLPTVVGIVSLDDGKRPDIPKVSGFAVVKLKIHESKDKSSPAIGYYEKGETVNILDDDGTWAHTDKGYVWGGYLLSTYQTPLNLHSDTELSSRYVGYTYDIINQMEEKYKNILKNYNITLCDNPIKSSGLVPDNGNENSFMNGLTHYYSGPDGQKRLMYIRDSLDSIKGAMYHELGHAIDIENFGNDGYVSDAAEVEQSYNTEMPALKEKYSLADANTANKMEYFAEAFRLNHEDPEGLKATAPIIYDYVNQIIARI
;
A
#
# COMPACT_ATOMS: atom_id res chain seq x y z
N MET A 1 11.15 36.85 13.92
CA MET A 1 10.96 35.58 14.62
C MET A 1 10.63 34.53 13.54
N HIS A 2 11.63 33.79 13.10
CA HIS A 2 11.49 32.88 11.96
C HIS A 2 10.93 31.56 12.50
N LEU A 3 9.68 31.25 12.13
CA LEU A 3 9.13 29.91 12.32
C LEU A 3 9.90 28.96 11.41
N LYS A 4 10.72 28.08 11.98
CA LYS A 4 11.29 26.95 11.25
C LYS A 4 10.13 26.02 10.88
N LYS A 5 9.80 25.97 9.59
CA LYS A 5 8.96 24.91 9.05
C LYS A 5 9.76 23.62 9.18
N ILE A 6 9.38 22.77 10.11
CA ILE A 6 9.90 21.40 10.15
C ILE A 6 9.08 20.63 9.14
N LEU A 7 9.60 20.58 7.93
CA LEU A 7 9.15 19.70 6.88
C LEU A 7 9.92 18.41 7.08
N ASN A 8 9.39 17.46 7.85
CA ASN A 8 9.96 16.13 7.94
C ASN A 8 9.46 15.34 6.72
N LEU A 9 10.25 15.38 5.69
CA LEU A 9 10.08 14.65 4.46
C LEU A 9 10.78 13.31 4.64
N CYS A 10 10.07 12.19 4.55
CA CYS A 10 10.68 10.90 4.24
C CYS A 10 11.08 10.90 2.75
N LEU A 11 11.86 11.88 2.36
CA LEU A 11 12.44 12.05 1.04
C LEU A 11 13.94 12.18 1.22
N PHE A 12 14.59 11.12 1.68
CA PHE A 12 16.05 11.10 1.74
C PHE A 12 16.60 9.98 0.88
N GLY A 13 17.28 10.39 -0.13
CA GLY A 13 18.07 9.52 -0.96
C GLY A 13 18.52 10.15 -2.26
N LEU A 14 18.91 11.42 -2.25
CA LEU A 14 19.56 12.02 -3.41
C LEU A 14 20.64 12.99 -2.97
N THR A 15 21.74 12.44 -2.49
CA THR A 15 23.01 13.14 -2.59
C THR A 15 23.94 12.31 -3.44
N THR A 16 24.28 12.89 -4.59
CA THR A 16 25.45 12.66 -5.44
C THR A 16 25.57 11.29 -6.12
N GLU A 17 25.50 11.35 -7.45
CA GLU A 17 25.96 10.34 -8.41
C GLU A 17 25.27 8.98 -8.34
N LEU A 18 23.95 8.96 -8.57
CA LEU A 18 23.30 7.74 -9.01
C LEU A 18 23.50 7.59 -10.51
N SER A 19 24.42 6.73 -10.86
CA SER A 19 24.32 6.01 -12.12
C SER A 19 22.96 5.30 -12.06
N ILE A 20 21.96 5.84 -12.73
CA ILE A 20 20.67 5.22 -12.91
C ILE A 20 20.95 3.95 -13.71
N VAL A 21 21.10 2.83 -13.03
CA VAL A 21 20.82 1.56 -13.67
C VAL A 21 19.28 1.53 -13.73
N PRO A 22 18.69 1.65 -14.91
CA PRO A 22 17.27 1.44 -15.02
C PRO A 22 17.04 0.03 -14.50
N LEU A 23 16.25 -0.13 -13.43
CA LEU A 23 15.60 -1.40 -13.20
C LEU A 23 14.80 -1.65 -14.48
N ALA A 24 15.34 -2.49 -15.34
CA ALA A 24 14.62 -3.09 -16.42
C ALA A 24 13.63 -4.08 -15.81
N PHE A 25 12.60 -3.55 -15.16
CA PHE A 25 11.35 -4.27 -15.17
C PHE A 25 10.92 -4.24 -16.63
N ALA A 26 10.85 -5.43 -17.22
CA ALA A 26 10.39 -5.62 -18.57
C ALA A 26 9.25 -4.64 -18.86
N ASN A 27 9.37 -3.93 -19.98
CA ASN A 27 8.24 -3.25 -20.59
C ASN A 27 7.22 -4.36 -20.90
N ASP A 28 6.40 -4.68 -19.92
CA ASP A 28 5.16 -5.35 -20.18
C ASP A 28 4.34 -4.36 -20.97
N VAL A 29 4.41 -4.54 -22.28
CA VAL A 29 3.43 -4.05 -23.21
C VAL A 29 2.12 -4.60 -22.68
N TYR A 30 1.37 -3.77 -21.97
CA TYR A 30 0.02 -4.11 -21.55
C TYR A 30 -0.81 -4.30 -22.81
N ALA A 31 -0.80 -5.53 -23.30
CA ALA A 31 -1.86 -5.96 -24.17
C ALA A 31 -3.15 -5.68 -23.39
N GLU A 32 -4.16 -5.12 -24.05
CA GLU A 32 -5.51 -4.95 -23.53
C GLU A 32 -6.15 -6.33 -23.30
N GLY A 33 -5.54 -7.12 -22.43
CA GLY A 33 -6.09 -8.36 -21.93
C GLY A 33 -7.03 -8.05 -20.76
N PRO A 34 -7.98 -8.92 -20.44
CA PRO A 34 -8.76 -8.78 -19.23
C PRO A 34 -7.78 -8.64 -18.06
N LEU A 35 -8.02 -7.66 -17.18
CA LEU A 35 -7.30 -7.56 -15.92
C LEU A 35 -7.25 -8.96 -15.32
N PRO A 36 -6.09 -9.41 -14.82
CA PRO A 36 -6.02 -10.70 -14.17
C PRO A 36 -7.16 -10.75 -13.18
N THR A 37 -7.93 -11.81 -13.24
CA THR A 37 -8.97 -12.11 -12.26
C THR A 37 -8.34 -11.83 -10.92
N VAL A 38 -8.94 -10.96 -10.11
CA VAL A 38 -8.54 -10.81 -8.72
C VAL A 38 -8.73 -12.22 -8.16
N VAL A 39 -7.66 -12.99 -8.17
CA VAL A 39 -7.63 -14.26 -7.49
C VAL A 39 -7.71 -13.86 -6.05
N GLY A 40 -8.92 -13.91 -5.50
CA GLY A 40 -9.10 -13.82 -4.07
C GLY A 40 -8.04 -14.72 -3.50
N ILE A 41 -7.27 -14.27 -2.53
CA ILE A 41 -6.17 -15.03 -1.96
C ILE A 41 -6.76 -16.38 -1.60
N VAL A 42 -6.33 -17.35 -2.34
CA VAL A 42 -6.74 -18.73 -2.17
C VAL A 42 -6.31 -19.10 -0.76
N SER A 43 -7.26 -19.23 0.14
CA SER A 43 -7.09 -20.17 1.24
C SER A 43 -6.59 -21.45 0.60
N LEU A 44 -5.49 -21.99 1.06
CA LEU A 44 -4.88 -23.21 0.54
C LEU A 44 -5.74 -24.47 0.78
N ASP A 45 -7.02 -24.28 0.97
CA ASP A 45 -8.00 -25.32 1.22
C ASP A 45 -8.94 -25.40 0.02
N ASP A 46 -8.71 -26.40 -0.83
CA ASP A 46 -9.51 -27.01 -1.91
C ASP A 46 -10.19 -26.10 -2.96
N GLY A 47 -9.85 -24.84 -3.06
CA GLY A 47 -10.34 -23.94 -4.10
C GLY A 47 -11.81 -23.56 -3.99
N LYS A 48 -12.48 -23.87 -2.87
CA LYS A 48 -13.80 -23.38 -2.54
C LYS A 48 -13.66 -22.14 -1.65
N ARG A 49 -14.12 -21.00 -2.13
CA ARG A 49 -14.42 -19.89 -1.23
C ARG A 49 -15.39 -20.39 -0.17
N PRO A 50 -15.18 -20.04 1.11
CA PRO A 50 -16.24 -20.22 2.09
C PRO A 50 -17.49 -19.51 1.57
N ASP A 51 -18.67 -20.12 1.75
CA ASP A 51 -19.95 -19.49 1.46
C ASP A 51 -19.98 -18.13 2.16
N ILE A 52 -19.73 -17.07 1.39
CA ILE A 52 -19.79 -15.70 1.91
C ILE A 52 -21.28 -15.43 2.12
N PRO A 53 -21.73 -15.21 3.36
CA PRO A 53 -23.13 -14.89 3.59
C PRO A 53 -23.50 -13.66 2.77
N LYS A 54 -24.73 -13.60 2.25
CA LYS A 54 -25.28 -12.42 1.57
C LYS A 54 -24.93 -11.17 2.35
N VAL A 55 -24.08 -10.34 1.82
CA VAL A 55 -23.54 -9.17 2.51
C VAL A 55 -23.90 -7.94 1.71
N SER A 56 -24.33 -6.92 2.40
CA SER A 56 -24.33 -5.60 1.81
C SER A 56 -22.90 -5.06 1.79
N GLY A 57 -22.54 -4.45 0.68
CA GLY A 57 -21.31 -3.70 0.52
C GLY A 57 -21.62 -2.24 0.22
N PHE A 58 -20.61 -1.49 -0.15
CA PHE A 58 -20.81 -0.17 -0.76
C PHE A 58 -19.81 0.05 -1.88
N ALA A 59 -20.23 0.84 -2.86
CA ALA A 59 -19.42 1.16 -4.01
C ALA A 59 -18.31 2.14 -3.61
N VAL A 60 -17.04 1.79 -3.85
CA VAL A 60 -15.90 2.68 -3.54
C VAL A 60 -15.63 3.71 -4.63
N VAL A 61 -16.26 3.52 -5.79
CA VAL A 61 -16.25 4.43 -6.94
C VAL A 61 -17.65 4.52 -7.52
N LYS A 62 -17.87 5.41 -8.53
CA LYS A 62 -19.06 5.33 -9.37
C LYS A 62 -18.99 4.02 -10.17
N LEU A 63 -19.81 3.06 -9.80
CA LEU A 63 -19.73 1.67 -10.24
C LEU A 63 -20.81 1.37 -11.28
N LYS A 64 -20.38 0.95 -12.47
CA LYS A 64 -21.29 0.59 -13.56
C LYS A 64 -22.02 -0.73 -13.25
N ILE A 65 -23.33 -0.74 -13.48
CA ILE A 65 -24.18 -1.93 -13.40
C ILE A 65 -24.36 -2.50 -14.79
N HIS A 66 -24.03 -3.76 -14.99
CA HIS A 66 -24.15 -4.49 -16.24
C HIS A 66 -25.35 -5.42 -16.23
N GLU A 67 -25.91 -5.69 -17.40
CA GLU A 67 -27.02 -6.64 -17.55
C GLU A 67 -26.56 -8.10 -17.34
N SER A 68 -25.29 -8.40 -17.63
CA SER A 68 -24.68 -9.72 -17.44
C SER A 68 -23.24 -9.62 -16.96
N LYS A 69 -22.65 -10.76 -16.57
CA LYS A 69 -21.23 -10.90 -16.16
C LYS A 69 -20.26 -10.71 -17.32
N ASP A 70 -20.44 -9.64 -18.09
CA ASP A 70 -19.62 -9.30 -19.26
C ASP A 70 -19.42 -7.79 -19.31
N LYS A 71 -18.15 -7.35 -19.39
CA LYS A 71 -17.78 -5.92 -19.53
C LYS A 71 -18.35 -5.25 -20.78
N SER A 72 -18.59 -6.05 -21.84
CA SER A 72 -19.19 -5.60 -23.09
C SER A 72 -20.71 -5.53 -23.04
N SER A 73 -21.34 -6.11 -22.01
CA SER A 73 -22.79 -6.07 -21.88
C SER A 73 -23.28 -4.65 -21.60
N PRO A 74 -24.52 -4.32 -22.00
CA PRO A 74 -25.08 -3.00 -21.78
C PRO A 74 -24.98 -2.55 -20.32
N ALA A 75 -24.63 -1.28 -20.12
CA ALA A 75 -24.76 -0.66 -18.83
C ALA A 75 -26.24 -0.29 -18.60
N ILE A 76 -26.84 -0.83 -17.53
CA ILE A 76 -28.24 -0.60 -17.17
C ILE A 76 -28.41 0.40 -16.04
N GLY A 77 -27.30 0.86 -15.44
CA GLY A 77 -27.29 1.85 -14.37
C GLY A 77 -25.93 2.03 -13.74
N TYR A 78 -25.93 2.74 -12.61
CA TYR A 78 -24.74 2.99 -11.80
C TYR A 78 -25.13 2.97 -10.32
N TYR A 79 -24.18 2.53 -9.47
CA TYR A 79 -24.13 2.91 -8.07
C TYR A 79 -23.21 4.12 -7.94
N GLU A 80 -23.60 5.10 -7.16
CA GLU A 80 -22.73 6.23 -6.84
C GLU A 80 -21.71 5.84 -5.77
N LYS A 81 -20.57 6.55 -5.73
CA LYS A 81 -19.56 6.31 -4.70
C LYS A 81 -20.18 6.44 -3.30
N GLY A 82 -19.96 5.42 -2.45
CA GLY A 82 -20.52 5.34 -1.10
C GLY A 82 -21.95 4.80 -1.04
N GLU A 83 -22.60 4.51 -2.18
CA GLU A 83 -23.93 3.91 -2.21
C GLU A 83 -23.87 2.46 -1.71
N THR A 84 -24.83 2.09 -0.86
CA THR A 84 -24.96 0.71 -0.38
C THR A 84 -25.39 -0.21 -1.49
N VAL A 85 -24.69 -1.33 -1.64
CA VAL A 85 -24.95 -2.36 -2.65
C VAL A 85 -25.42 -3.63 -1.95
N ASN A 86 -26.58 -4.13 -2.32
CA ASN A 86 -27.08 -5.40 -1.83
C ASN A 86 -26.54 -6.56 -2.68
N ILE A 87 -25.59 -7.31 -2.16
CA ILE A 87 -24.91 -8.39 -2.85
C ILE A 87 -25.71 -9.68 -2.65
N LEU A 88 -26.21 -10.25 -3.74
CA LEU A 88 -26.97 -11.49 -3.75
C LEU A 88 -26.06 -12.71 -3.91
N ASP A 89 -25.00 -12.57 -4.72
CA ASP A 89 -24.01 -13.59 -5.03
C ASP A 89 -22.72 -12.92 -5.52
N ASP A 90 -21.57 -13.55 -5.29
CA ASP A 90 -20.25 -13.06 -5.70
C ASP A 90 -19.39 -14.26 -6.11
N ASP A 91 -18.91 -14.27 -7.36
CA ASP A 91 -18.00 -15.30 -7.86
C ASP A 91 -16.52 -14.93 -7.78
N GLY A 92 -16.23 -13.80 -7.11
CA GLY A 92 -14.87 -13.28 -6.94
C GLY A 92 -14.42 -12.32 -8.02
N THR A 93 -15.14 -12.26 -9.14
CA THR A 93 -14.89 -11.33 -10.24
C THR A 93 -16.07 -10.40 -10.43
N TRP A 94 -17.27 -10.95 -10.41
CA TRP A 94 -18.53 -10.24 -10.56
C TRP A 94 -19.42 -10.47 -9.35
N ALA A 95 -19.93 -9.41 -8.80
CA ALA A 95 -21.00 -9.48 -7.82
C ALA A 95 -22.35 -9.32 -8.52
N HIS A 96 -23.27 -10.25 -8.23
CA HIS A 96 -24.68 -10.13 -8.58
C HIS A 96 -25.38 -9.32 -7.49
N THR A 97 -26.00 -8.23 -7.88
CA THR A 97 -26.72 -7.33 -6.97
C THR A 97 -28.20 -7.32 -7.28
N ASP A 98 -28.99 -6.67 -6.45
CA ASP A 98 -30.42 -6.44 -6.70
C ASP A 98 -30.72 -5.62 -7.96
N LYS A 99 -29.72 -4.91 -8.52
CA LYS A 99 -29.86 -4.09 -9.73
C LYS A 99 -29.19 -4.70 -10.96
N GLY A 100 -28.38 -5.75 -10.84
CA GLY A 100 -27.63 -6.36 -11.92
C GLY A 100 -26.22 -6.77 -11.52
N TYR A 101 -25.32 -6.85 -12.47
CA TYR A 101 -23.94 -7.31 -12.24
C TYR A 101 -22.97 -6.15 -12.17
N VAL A 102 -22.10 -6.18 -11.18
CA VAL A 102 -21.04 -5.19 -10.99
C VAL A 102 -19.68 -5.87 -10.86
N TRP A 103 -18.63 -5.13 -11.17
CA TRP A 103 -17.27 -5.62 -10.96
C TRP A 103 -16.96 -5.66 -9.47
N GLY A 104 -16.76 -6.85 -8.91
CA GLY A 104 -16.63 -7.08 -7.46
C GLY A 104 -15.44 -6.35 -6.81
N GLY A 105 -14.36 -6.11 -7.56
CA GLY A 105 -13.20 -5.37 -7.07
C GLY A 105 -13.44 -3.91 -6.63
N TYR A 106 -14.64 -3.37 -6.90
CA TYR A 106 -15.04 -2.02 -6.48
C TYR A 106 -16.09 -2.01 -5.37
N LEU A 107 -16.32 -3.18 -4.75
CA LEU A 107 -17.21 -3.32 -3.62
C LEU A 107 -16.43 -3.48 -2.35
N LEU A 108 -16.80 -2.73 -1.34
CA LEU A 108 -16.29 -2.85 0.02
C LEU A 108 -17.36 -3.52 0.89
N SER A 109 -16.99 -4.59 1.55
CA SER A 109 -17.90 -5.29 2.48
C SER A 109 -18.16 -4.44 3.73
N THR A 110 -19.37 -4.51 4.28
CA THR A 110 -19.77 -3.75 5.48
C THR A 110 -19.00 -4.12 6.75
N TYR A 111 -18.26 -5.24 6.72
CA TYR A 111 -17.41 -5.66 7.84
C TYR A 111 -16.04 -4.99 7.85
N GLN A 112 -15.72 -4.19 6.83
CA GLN A 112 -14.43 -3.55 6.70
C GLN A 112 -14.41 -2.23 7.45
N THR A 113 -13.32 -1.98 8.13
CA THR A 113 -13.09 -0.70 8.77
C THR A 113 -12.98 0.39 7.70
N PRO A 114 -13.75 1.49 7.82
CA PRO A 114 -13.64 2.60 6.88
C PRO A 114 -12.21 3.12 6.85
N LEU A 115 -11.61 3.11 5.67
CA LEU A 115 -10.32 3.71 5.39
C LEU A 115 -10.53 4.95 4.54
N ASN A 116 -9.65 5.92 4.71
CA ASN A 116 -9.64 7.10 3.86
C ASN A 116 -8.81 6.81 2.59
N LEU A 117 -9.33 5.92 1.75
CA LEU A 117 -8.70 5.47 0.52
C LEU A 117 -9.32 6.17 -0.69
N HIS A 118 -8.48 6.82 -1.49
CA HIS A 118 -8.85 7.58 -2.67
C HIS A 118 -8.10 7.09 -3.90
N SER A 119 -8.54 7.53 -5.07
CA SER A 119 -7.81 7.38 -6.33
C SER A 119 -7.75 8.72 -7.05
N ASP A 120 -6.59 9.08 -7.60
CA ASP A 120 -6.39 10.34 -8.32
C ASP A 120 -7.04 10.33 -9.70
N THR A 121 -7.16 9.15 -10.31
CA THR A 121 -7.65 8.98 -11.68
C THR A 121 -8.69 7.88 -11.78
N GLU A 122 -9.44 7.85 -12.86
CA GLU A 122 -10.34 6.74 -13.17
C GLU A 122 -9.57 5.42 -13.35
N LEU A 123 -8.35 5.47 -13.88
CA LEU A 123 -7.50 4.30 -14.04
C LEU A 123 -7.09 3.74 -12.68
N SER A 124 -6.62 4.58 -11.78
CA SER A 124 -6.23 4.21 -10.42
C SER A 124 -7.40 3.63 -9.62
N SER A 125 -8.62 4.08 -9.91
CA SER A 125 -9.83 3.59 -9.23
C SER A 125 -10.07 2.10 -9.41
N ARG A 126 -9.52 1.49 -10.48
CA ARG A 126 -9.62 0.05 -10.74
C ARG A 126 -8.93 -0.81 -9.67
N TYR A 127 -7.97 -0.22 -8.97
CA TYR A 127 -7.16 -0.92 -7.97
C TYR A 127 -7.67 -0.73 -6.54
N VAL A 128 -8.71 0.08 -6.34
CA VAL A 128 -9.25 0.37 -5.00
C VAL A 128 -9.72 -0.91 -4.31
N GLY A 129 -10.49 -1.75 -4.99
CA GLY A 129 -10.94 -3.03 -4.44
C GLY A 129 -9.78 -3.94 -4.05
N TYR A 130 -8.78 -4.10 -4.93
CA TYR A 130 -7.60 -4.90 -4.67
C TYR A 130 -6.80 -4.38 -3.46
N THR A 131 -6.66 -3.06 -3.33
CA THR A 131 -5.99 -2.45 -2.19
C THR A 131 -6.73 -2.74 -0.89
N TYR A 132 -8.06 -2.64 -0.90
CA TYR A 132 -8.88 -3.03 0.25
C TYR A 132 -8.71 -4.51 0.60
N ASP A 133 -8.63 -5.41 -0.37
CA ASP A 133 -8.44 -6.84 -0.13
C ASP A 133 -7.11 -7.11 0.58
N ILE A 134 -6.04 -6.43 0.19
CA ILE A 134 -4.75 -6.52 0.88
C ILE A 134 -4.87 -5.99 2.31
N ILE A 135 -5.43 -4.80 2.50
CA ILE A 135 -5.54 -4.18 3.82
C ILE A 135 -6.43 -5.03 4.74
N ASN A 136 -7.50 -5.63 4.23
CA ASN A 136 -8.40 -6.44 5.04
C ASN A 136 -7.77 -7.72 5.59
N GLN A 137 -6.74 -8.21 4.94
CA GLN A 137 -5.99 -9.38 5.41
C GLN A 137 -4.96 -9.02 6.47
N MET A 138 -4.66 -7.74 6.65
CA MET A 138 -3.78 -7.29 7.71
C MET A 138 -4.41 -7.48 9.08
N GLU A 139 -3.57 -7.63 10.09
CA GLU A 139 -4.02 -7.64 11.48
C GLU A 139 -4.72 -6.31 11.83
N GLU A 140 -5.68 -6.37 12.75
CA GLU A 140 -6.48 -5.20 13.12
C GLU A 140 -5.64 -4.03 13.65
N LYS A 141 -4.53 -4.30 14.33
CA LYS A 141 -3.59 -3.29 14.78
C LYS A 141 -3.01 -2.46 13.64
N TYR A 142 -2.68 -3.06 12.50
CA TYR A 142 -2.17 -2.37 11.32
C TYR A 142 -3.26 -1.56 10.61
N LYS A 143 -4.46 -2.11 10.52
CA LYS A 143 -5.63 -1.38 10.02
C LYS A 143 -5.92 -0.12 10.86
N ASN A 144 -5.75 -0.21 12.18
CA ASN A 144 -5.94 0.94 13.07
C ASN A 144 -4.92 2.06 12.82
N ILE A 145 -3.69 1.73 12.43
CA ILE A 145 -2.71 2.73 11.99
C ILE A 145 -3.16 3.37 10.68
N LEU A 146 -3.49 2.53 9.68
CA LEU A 146 -3.88 2.99 8.34
C LEU A 146 -5.13 3.87 8.33
N LYS A 147 -6.05 3.72 9.31
CA LYS A 147 -7.21 4.62 9.49
C LYS A 147 -6.83 6.09 9.68
N ASN A 148 -5.64 6.35 10.19
CA ASN A 148 -5.16 7.70 10.43
C ASN A 148 -4.55 8.34 9.17
N TYR A 149 -4.38 7.57 8.09
CA TYR A 149 -3.75 8.01 6.86
C TYR A 149 -4.77 8.27 5.76
N ASN A 150 -4.54 9.35 4.99
CA ASN A 150 -5.17 9.52 3.68
C ASN A 150 -4.35 8.73 2.66
N ILE A 151 -4.92 7.64 2.17
CA ILE A 151 -4.24 6.74 1.23
C ILE A 151 -4.72 7.07 -0.18
N THR A 152 -3.80 7.41 -1.08
CA THR A 152 -4.10 7.77 -2.46
C THR A 152 -3.45 6.79 -3.42
N LEU A 153 -4.27 6.14 -4.25
CA LEU A 153 -3.79 5.38 -5.41
C LEU A 153 -3.55 6.32 -6.58
N CYS A 154 -2.39 6.24 -7.20
CA CYS A 154 -1.97 7.16 -8.25
C CYS A 154 -0.97 6.52 -9.23
N ASP A 155 -0.82 7.10 -10.39
CA ASP A 155 0.17 6.67 -11.38
C ASP A 155 1.61 7.00 -10.96
N ASN A 156 1.78 8.10 -10.22
CA ASN A 156 3.08 8.57 -9.74
C ASN A 156 2.96 9.21 -8.36
N PRO A 157 3.41 8.52 -7.28
CA PRO A 157 3.36 9.03 -5.91
C PRO A 157 4.01 10.40 -5.71
N ILE A 158 5.15 10.67 -6.35
CA ILE A 158 5.85 11.95 -6.23
C ILE A 158 5.00 13.08 -6.81
N LYS A 159 4.50 12.89 -8.03
CA LYS A 159 3.66 13.89 -8.70
C LYS A 159 2.36 14.15 -7.96
N SER A 160 1.69 13.09 -7.52
CA SER A 160 0.42 13.19 -6.80
C SER A 160 0.59 13.82 -5.41
N SER A 161 1.72 13.63 -4.76
CA SER A 161 2.02 14.26 -3.47
C SER A 161 2.30 15.76 -3.59
N GLY A 162 2.64 16.26 -4.76
CA GLY A 162 3.09 17.64 -4.97
C GLY A 162 4.50 17.90 -4.39
N LEU A 163 5.21 16.85 -3.99
CA LEU A 163 6.59 16.96 -3.53
C LEU A 163 7.52 16.99 -4.74
N VAL A 164 8.36 18.00 -4.79
CA VAL A 164 9.41 18.09 -5.81
C VAL A 164 10.66 17.43 -5.24
N PRO A 165 11.18 16.37 -5.86
CA PRO A 165 12.42 15.76 -5.43
C PRO A 165 13.57 16.79 -5.48
N ASP A 166 14.55 16.66 -4.59
CA ASP A 166 15.70 17.58 -4.54
C ASP A 166 16.48 17.67 -5.85
N ASN A 167 16.40 16.63 -6.69
CA ASN A 167 17.00 16.60 -8.04
C ASN A 167 16.10 17.19 -9.13
N GLY A 168 14.92 17.71 -8.80
CA GLY A 168 13.96 18.27 -9.75
C GLY A 168 13.36 17.27 -10.73
N ASN A 169 13.56 15.96 -10.54
CA ASN A 169 13.03 14.94 -11.44
C ASN A 169 11.65 14.43 -10.99
N GLU A 170 10.62 15.13 -11.39
CA GLU A 170 9.21 14.74 -11.12
C GLU A 170 8.82 13.38 -11.75
N ASN A 171 9.65 12.85 -12.64
CA ASN A 171 9.44 11.54 -13.27
C ASN A 171 10.14 10.39 -12.54
N SER A 172 10.71 10.63 -11.35
CA SER A 172 11.26 9.55 -10.54
C SER A 172 10.14 8.56 -10.19
N PHE A 173 10.42 7.27 -10.39
CA PHE A 173 9.45 6.22 -10.08
C PHE A 173 9.60 5.77 -8.63
N MET A 174 8.49 5.84 -7.88
CA MET A 174 8.36 5.21 -6.57
C MET A 174 7.11 4.32 -6.59
N ASN A 175 7.15 3.22 -5.86
CA ASN A 175 5.98 2.35 -5.70
C ASN A 175 5.05 2.82 -4.60
N GLY A 176 5.60 3.56 -3.63
CA GLY A 176 4.86 4.16 -2.54
C GLY A 176 5.58 5.38 -1.99
N LEU A 177 4.88 6.15 -1.17
CA LEU A 177 5.40 7.32 -0.47
C LEU A 177 4.53 7.61 0.75
N THR A 178 5.09 7.54 1.93
CA THR A 178 4.43 7.96 3.17
C THR A 178 4.97 9.30 3.62
N HIS A 179 4.06 10.22 3.93
CA HIS A 179 4.39 11.58 4.28
C HIS A 179 3.61 12.07 5.49
N TYR A 180 4.32 12.66 6.44
CA TYR A 180 3.76 13.33 7.59
C TYR A 180 4.04 14.83 7.51
N TYR A 181 2.99 15.61 7.62
CA TYR A 181 3.05 17.06 7.64
C TYR A 181 2.44 17.60 8.92
N SER A 182 3.15 18.52 9.60
CA SER A 182 2.63 19.29 10.72
C SER A 182 2.75 20.78 10.42
N GLY A 183 1.62 21.45 10.31
CA GLY A 183 1.56 22.86 9.95
C GLY A 183 0.40 23.61 10.61
N PRO A 184 0.17 24.87 10.22
CA PRO A 184 -0.92 25.69 10.77
C PRO A 184 -2.31 25.06 10.63
N ASP A 185 -2.51 24.26 9.59
CA ASP A 185 -3.76 23.57 9.26
C ASP A 185 -3.90 22.22 9.98
N GLY A 186 -3.03 21.92 10.94
CA GLY A 186 -3.00 20.69 11.69
C GLY A 186 -2.00 19.66 11.14
N GLN A 187 -2.17 18.42 11.60
CA GLN A 187 -1.35 17.28 11.20
C GLN A 187 -2.01 16.56 10.04
N LYS A 188 -1.24 16.21 9.01
CA LYS A 188 -1.68 15.39 7.89
C LYS A 188 -0.78 14.18 7.77
N ARG A 189 -1.40 13.02 7.65
CA ARG A 189 -0.77 11.74 7.39
C ARG A 189 -1.22 11.27 6.00
N LEU A 190 -0.29 11.23 5.07
CA LEU A 190 -0.56 10.96 3.67
C LEU A 190 0.24 9.75 3.23
N MET A 191 -0.39 8.87 2.49
CA MET A 191 0.25 7.69 1.89
C MET A 191 -0.18 7.62 0.43
N TYR A 192 0.78 7.56 -0.46
CA TYR A 192 0.57 7.43 -1.89
C TYR A 192 1.09 6.08 -2.34
N ILE A 193 0.28 5.35 -3.08
CA ILE A 193 0.65 4.02 -3.59
C ILE A 193 0.44 4.02 -5.10
N ARG A 194 1.44 3.55 -5.82
CA ARG A 194 1.34 3.44 -7.27
C ARG A 194 0.29 2.41 -7.66
N ASP A 195 -0.52 2.74 -8.65
CA ASP A 195 -1.68 2.00 -9.14
C ASP A 195 -1.32 0.81 -10.04
N SER A 196 -0.52 -0.11 -9.53
CA SER A 196 -0.28 -1.40 -10.17
C SER A 196 -0.36 -2.53 -9.14
N LEU A 197 -0.72 -3.74 -9.58
CA LEU A 197 -0.87 -4.88 -8.68
C LEU A 197 0.41 -5.17 -7.89
N ASP A 198 1.55 -5.16 -8.58
CA ASP A 198 2.85 -5.46 -7.96
C ASP A 198 3.27 -4.34 -7.01
N SER A 199 3.06 -3.07 -7.41
CA SER A 199 3.37 -1.93 -6.52
C SER A 199 2.50 -1.95 -5.28
N ILE A 200 1.19 -2.16 -5.41
CA ILE A 200 0.27 -2.19 -4.27
C ILE A 200 0.68 -3.32 -3.32
N LYS A 201 0.92 -4.53 -3.83
CA LYS A 201 1.32 -5.67 -3.02
C LYS A 201 2.65 -5.44 -2.30
N GLY A 202 3.66 -4.95 -3.01
CA GLY A 202 4.99 -4.73 -2.46
C GLY A 202 5.10 -3.49 -1.59
N ALA A 203 4.41 -2.39 -1.95
CA ALA A 203 4.55 -1.14 -1.23
C ALA A 203 3.69 -1.07 0.04
N MET A 204 2.51 -1.69 0.11
CA MET A 204 1.60 -1.50 1.25
C MET A 204 2.24 -1.81 2.61
N TYR A 205 3.00 -2.89 2.73
CA TYR A 205 3.69 -3.21 3.98
C TYR A 205 4.92 -2.35 4.21
N HIS A 206 5.61 -1.94 3.15
CA HIS A 206 6.73 -1.00 3.24
C HIS A 206 6.24 0.37 3.75
N GLU A 207 5.19 0.91 3.14
CA GLU A 207 4.61 2.20 3.55
C GLU A 207 3.96 2.13 4.95
N LEU A 208 3.41 0.99 5.31
CA LEU A 208 2.97 0.76 6.69
C LEU A 208 4.17 0.77 7.66
N GLY A 209 5.34 0.27 7.25
CA GLY A 209 6.58 0.40 8.01
C GLY A 209 6.95 1.85 8.29
N HIS A 210 6.86 2.74 7.28
CA HIS A 210 7.04 4.18 7.47
C HIS A 210 5.96 4.80 8.39
N ALA A 211 4.71 4.37 8.26
CA ALA A 211 3.65 4.82 9.16
C ALA A 211 3.94 4.44 10.61
N ILE A 212 4.43 3.23 10.86
CA ILE A 212 4.85 2.75 12.18
C ILE A 212 6.04 3.56 12.69
N ASP A 213 7.02 3.84 11.84
CA ASP A 213 8.18 4.64 12.17
C ASP A 213 7.79 6.05 12.66
N ILE A 214 6.86 6.70 11.95
CA ILE A 214 6.33 8.04 12.28
C ILE A 214 5.54 8.03 13.59
N GLU A 215 4.72 7.02 13.87
CA GLU A 215 3.89 6.94 15.08
C GLU A 215 4.70 6.65 16.36
N ASN A 216 5.95 6.37 16.23
CA ASN A 216 7.04 6.19 17.20
C ASN A 216 6.84 5.21 18.37
N PHE A 217 5.64 4.79 18.68
CA PHE A 217 5.25 3.79 19.69
C PHE A 217 6.06 3.85 21.00
N GLY A 218 6.28 5.06 21.51
CA GLY A 218 6.95 5.31 22.78
C GLY A 218 8.47 5.46 22.69
N ASN A 219 9.02 5.62 21.50
CA ASN A 219 10.41 6.03 21.32
C ASN A 219 10.53 7.58 21.34
N ASP A 220 11.72 8.08 21.66
CA ASP A 220 12.08 9.47 21.47
C ASP A 220 12.48 9.71 20.02
N GLY A 221 11.59 10.27 19.20
CA GLY A 221 11.80 10.43 17.75
C GLY A 221 11.19 9.29 16.95
N TYR A 222 11.76 8.98 15.79
CA TYR A 222 11.32 7.87 14.94
C TYR A 222 11.73 6.52 15.52
N VAL A 223 10.98 5.46 15.19
CA VAL A 223 11.38 4.08 15.54
C VAL A 223 12.74 3.76 14.95
N SER A 224 13.01 4.24 13.74
CA SER A 224 14.29 4.06 13.02
C SER A 224 15.47 4.82 13.63
N ASP A 225 15.26 5.72 14.59
CA ASP A 225 16.34 6.42 15.32
C ASP A 225 16.97 5.55 16.43
N ALA A 226 16.40 4.38 16.71
CA ALA A 226 16.88 3.49 17.74
C ALA A 226 18.29 2.94 17.45
N ALA A 227 19.05 2.71 18.53
CA ALA A 227 20.41 2.18 18.43
C ALA A 227 20.48 0.79 17.77
N GLU A 228 19.45 -0.02 17.95
CA GLU A 228 19.31 -1.34 17.32
C GLU A 228 19.19 -1.23 15.80
N VAL A 229 18.41 -0.25 15.30
CA VAL A 229 18.30 0.00 13.86
C VAL A 229 19.62 0.50 13.29
N GLU A 230 20.29 1.43 13.97
CA GLU A 230 21.61 1.91 13.56
C GLU A 230 22.66 0.81 13.55
N GLN A 231 22.69 -0.03 14.58
CA GLN A 231 23.60 -1.18 14.64
C GLN A 231 23.36 -2.14 13.48
N SER A 232 22.10 -2.54 13.27
CA SER A 232 21.74 -3.46 12.21
C SER A 232 21.99 -2.86 10.81
N TYR A 233 21.66 -1.59 10.61
CA TYR A 233 21.95 -0.89 9.37
C TYR A 233 23.44 -0.94 9.00
N ASN A 234 24.32 -0.75 9.97
CA ASN A 234 25.77 -0.77 9.76
C ASN A 234 26.34 -2.19 9.57
N THR A 235 25.72 -3.21 10.14
CA THR A 235 26.31 -4.57 10.20
C THR A 235 25.57 -5.61 9.38
N GLU A 236 24.23 -5.52 9.27
CA GLU A 236 23.39 -6.56 8.66
C GLU A 236 22.79 -6.15 7.31
N MET A 237 22.59 -4.84 7.06
CA MET A 237 21.98 -4.34 5.84
C MET A 237 22.66 -4.85 4.56
N PRO A 238 24.01 -4.93 4.43
CA PRO A 238 24.62 -5.44 3.22
C PRO A 238 24.22 -6.88 2.88
N ALA A 239 24.15 -7.76 3.89
CA ALA A 239 23.74 -9.15 3.69
C ALA A 239 22.25 -9.25 3.35
N LEU A 240 21.41 -8.41 3.97
CA LEU A 240 19.98 -8.35 3.67
C LEU A 240 19.74 -7.88 2.23
N LYS A 241 20.46 -6.83 1.82
CA LYS A 241 20.39 -6.29 0.47
C LYS A 241 20.80 -7.31 -0.59
N GLU A 242 21.86 -8.06 -0.35
CA GLU A 242 22.31 -9.13 -1.24
C GLU A 242 21.28 -10.25 -1.36
N LYS A 243 20.79 -10.75 -0.21
CA LYS A 243 19.86 -11.88 -0.16
C LYS A 243 18.55 -11.59 -0.90
N TYR A 244 17.98 -10.41 -0.69
CA TYR A 244 16.67 -10.03 -1.26
C TYR A 244 16.78 -9.17 -2.52
N SER A 245 17.99 -8.93 -3.02
CA SER A 245 18.25 -8.07 -4.18
C SER A 245 17.59 -6.69 -4.05
N LEU A 246 17.69 -6.09 -2.85
CA LEU A 246 17.03 -4.83 -2.56
C LEU A 246 17.65 -3.69 -3.37
N ALA A 247 16.79 -2.81 -3.89
CA ALA A 247 17.23 -1.60 -4.55
C ALA A 247 17.94 -0.64 -3.57
N ASP A 248 18.83 0.20 -4.07
CA ASP A 248 19.53 1.19 -3.26
C ASP A 248 18.56 2.13 -2.52
N ALA A 249 17.46 2.48 -3.15
CA ALA A 249 16.42 3.30 -2.54
C ALA A 249 15.84 2.69 -1.26
N ASN A 250 15.58 1.37 -1.25
CA ASN A 250 15.00 0.66 -0.09
C ASN A 250 15.95 0.55 1.12
N THR A 251 17.20 0.93 0.96
CA THR A 251 18.24 0.89 1.99
C THR A 251 19.06 2.18 2.04
N ALA A 252 18.52 3.27 1.48
CA ALA A 252 19.22 4.54 1.36
C ALA A 252 19.55 5.19 2.71
N ASN A 253 18.72 4.92 3.71
CA ASN A 253 18.86 5.42 5.08
C ASN A 253 18.17 4.47 6.07
N LYS A 254 18.26 4.78 7.36
CA LYS A 254 17.69 3.94 8.43
C LYS A 254 16.17 3.84 8.38
N MET A 255 15.47 4.86 7.89
CA MET A 255 14.00 4.86 7.79
C MET A 255 13.55 3.88 6.71
N GLU A 256 14.17 3.95 5.52
CA GLU A 256 13.92 3.01 4.43
C GLU A 256 14.28 1.58 4.81
N TYR A 257 15.41 1.42 5.50
CA TYR A 257 15.85 0.11 5.99
C TYR A 257 14.87 -0.49 6.99
N PHE A 258 14.37 0.30 7.94
CA PHE A 258 13.36 -0.15 8.90
C PHE A 258 12.06 -0.54 8.21
N ALA A 259 11.56 0.30 7.29
CA ALA A 259 10.33 0.01 6.53
C ALA A 259 10.46 -1.27 5.71
N GLU A 260 11.63 -1.48 5.09
CA GLU A 260 11.93 -2.69 4.32
C GLU A 260 12.05 -3.93 5.22
N ALA A 261 12.70 -3.81 6.37
CA ALA A 261 12.78 -4.89 7.35
C ALA A 261 11.38 -5.25 7.90
N PHE A 262 10.52 -4.27 8.13
CA PHE A 262 9.13 -4.50 8.52
C PHE A 262 8.36 -5.27 7.44
N ARG A 263 8.49 -4.88 6.16
CA ARG A 263 7.89 -5.61 5.04
C ARG A 263 8.39 -7.05 4.99
N LEU A 264 9.72 -7.25 5.06
CA LEU A 264 10.34 -8.58 5.05
C LEU A 264 9.95 -9.43 6.25
N ASN A 265 9.77 -8.83 7.43
CA ASN A 265 9.26 -9.54 8.60
C ASN A 265 7.86 -10.12 8.39
N HIS A 266 7.06 -9.49 7.54
CA HIS A 266 5.76 -10.01 7.13
C HIS A 266 5.87 -11.08 6.03
N GLU A 267 6.72 -10.86 5.00
CA GLU A 267 6.80 -11.72 3.82
C GLU A 267 7.66 -12.98 4.04
N ASP A 268 8.78 -12.85 4.74
CA ASP A 268 9.75 -13.95 5.00
C ASP A 268 10.42 -13.77 6.38
N PRO A 269 9.68 -13.94 7.48
CA PRO A 269 10.21 -13.73 8.83
C PRO A 269 11.42 -14.61 9.17
N GLU A 270 11.42 -15.86 8.72
CA GLU A 270 12.53 -16.78 8.97
C GLU A 270 13.79 -16.37 8.18
N GLY A 271 13.60 -15.90 6.95
CA GLY A 271 14.69 -15.39 6.15
C GLY A 271 15.28 -14.11 6.72
N LEU A 272 14.44 -13.18 7.17
CA LEU A 272 14.88 -11.95 7.83
C LEU A 272 15.67 -12.30 9.10
N LYS A 273 15.13 -13.17 9.97
CA LYS A 273 15.77 -13.62 11.20
C LYS A 273 17.15 -14.26 10.97
N ALA A 274 17.24 -15.09 9.94
CA ALA A 274 18.51 -15.78 9.62
C ALA A 274 19.58 -14.82 9.08
N THR A 275 19.18 -13.72 8.44
CA THR A 275 20.10 -12.80 7.74
C THR A 275 20.40 -11.56 8.56
N ALA A 276 19.40 -11.04 9.27
CA ALA A 276 19.46 -9.78 10.00
C ALA A 276 18.73 -9.93 11.37
N PRO A 277 19.27 -10.73 12.30
CA PRO A 277 18.60 -11.02 13.56
C PRO A 277 18.38 -9.79 14.45
N ILE A 278 19.24 -8.79 14.41
CA ILE A 278 19.09 -7.57 15.25
C ILE A 278 17.85 -6.82 14.83
N ILE A 279 17.69 -6.54 13.53
CA ILE A 279 16.50 -5.81 13.05
C ILE A 279 15.24 -6.66 13.17
N TYR A 280 15.33 -7.97 12.97
CA TYR A 280 14.21 -8.89 13.18
C TYR A 280 13.67 -8.80 14.59
N ASP A 281 14.55 -8.92 15.60
CA ASP A 281 14.16 -8.84 17.01
C ASP A 281 13.58 -7.47 17.35
N TYR A 282 14.17 -6.40 16.83
CA TYR A 282 13.69 -5.04 17.07
C TYR A 282 12.31 -4.79 16.43
N VAL A 283 12.12 -5.16 15.17
CA VAL A 283 10.80 -5.06 14.49
C VAL A 283 9.72 -5.79 15.30
N ASN A 284 10.01 -7.00 15.78
CA ASN A 284 9.04 -7.75 16.59
C ASN A 284 8.77 -7.10 17.96
N GLN A 285 9.74 -6.42 18.57
CA GLN A 285 9.51 -5.63 19.78
C GLN A 285 8.55 -4.46 19.49
N ILE A 286 8.71 -3.77 18.37
CA ILE A 286 7.79 -2.69 17.96
C ILE A 286 6.40 -3.25 17.68
N ILE A 287 6.29 -4.33 16.91
CA ILE A 287 5.03 -5.01 16.62
C ILE A 287 4.26 -5.42 17.90
N ALA A 288 4.97 -5.79 18.95
CA ALA A 288 4.36 -6.13 20.22
C ALA A 288 3.82 -4.92 21.02
N ARG A 289 4.24 -3.70 20.68
CA ARG A 289 3.77 -2.44 21.31
C ARG A 289 2.54 -1.84 20.57
N ILE A 290 2.29 -2.23 19.33
CA ILE A 290 1.13 -1.86 18.52
C ILE A 290 -0.08 -2.69 18.97
#